data_617767ca79f1b0cbe58f200adc8ba997
#
_entry.id   617767ca79f1b0cbe58f200adc8ba997
#
_cell.length_a   1.000
_cell.length_b   1.000
_cell.length_c   1.000
_cell.angle_alpha   90.00
_cell.angle_beta   90.00
_cell.angle_gamma   90.00
#
_symmetry.space_group_name_H-M   'P 1'
#
loop_
_entity.id
_entity.type
_entity.pdbx_description
1 polymer ?
#
loop_
_entity_poly.entity_id
_entity_poly.type
_entity_poly.pdbx_seq_one_letter_code
_entity_poly.pdbx_strand_id
1 'polypeptide(L)'
;MKLWGGRFEKKTDGLVDDFHSSITFDKRLYHQDIAGSIAHATMLGEQGIIPKADADAIVEGLRGIEADIAAGKVHFELDAEDIHMNVEKLLIERIGDAGKRLHTGRSRNDQVALDCRMYVRDAAREAAGLMRELCETLLSIAEKNLHTIMPGYTHLQRAQPITLAHHMTAYFQMFTRDMQRMKEVYAHADVMPLGSGALAGTTYPLNRGRVAELLGFSAITQNSLDGVADRDFVCDYLYAASACMMHLSRFCEELILWNSHEFRFVEMDDAYATGSSIMPQKKNPDVAELIRGKTGRVYGDLTSLLTTLKGLPLAYNKDMQEDKEALFDARDTLVKSLVVFNAMLAACTFNTANMERGAAGGFTNATDAADYLVKKGMPFRDAHAVIGRLVLHCVKENKAILDLSLDELREFSALFDEDVFEACSMRACVELRDVPGGPAPGRVQDAIDAGQAWLEAFTF
;
A
#
# COMPACT_ATOMS: atom_id res chain seq x y z
N MET A 1 21.25 33.60 12.22
CA MET A 1 22.72 33.34 12.39
C MET A 1 22.85 31.82 12.48
N LYS A 2 23.66 31.19 11.61
CA LYS A 2 23.83 29.73 11.63
C LYS A 2 24.51 29.27 12.91
N LEU A 3 24.00 28.23 13.55
CA LEU A 3 24.48 27.71 14.83
C LEU A 3 25.87 27.05 14.75
N TRP A 4 26.40 26.77 13.51
CA TRP A 4 27.68 26.11 13.27
C TRP A 4 28.78 26.98 12.63
N GLY A 5 28.61 28.32 12.62
CA GLY A 5 29.47 29.27 11.89
C GLY A 5 30.85 29.57 12.44
N GLY A 6 31.26 29.03 13.60
CA GLY A 6 32.47 29.49 14.34
C GLY A 6 33.82 29.33 13.64
N ARG A 7 33.97 28.47 12.62
CA ARG A 7 35.21 28.25 11.86
C ARG A 7 35.30 29.09 10.58
N PHE A 8 34.15 29.60 10.08
CA PHE A 8 34.08 30.22 8.75
C PHE A 8 34.24 31.74 8.85
N GLU A 9 35.14 32.27 8.00
CA GLU A 9 35.42 33.73 7.91
C GLU A 9 34.37 34.45 7.00
N LYS A 10 33.67 33.70 6.14
CA LYS A 10 32.68 34.28 5.21
C LYS A 10 31.29 33.70 5.49
N LYS A 11 30.26 34.51 5.24
CA LYS A 11 28.87 34.02 5.20
C LYS A 11 28.67 33.06 4.01
N THR A 12 27.79 32.07 4.16
CA THR A 12 27.35 31.20 3.06
C THR A 12 26.69 32.06 1.98
N ASP A 13 26.92 31.73 0.72
CA ASP A 13 26.23 32.37 -0.40
C ASP A 13 24.73 32.02 -0.35
N GLY A 14 23.87 32.99 -0.69
CA GLY A 14 22.43 32.79 -0.68
C GLY A 14 21.95 31.66 -1.61
N LEU A 15 22.64 31.41 -2.73
CA LEU A 15 22.34 30.30 -3.63
C LEU A 15 22.60 28.94 -2.97
N VAL A 16 23.64 28.86 -2.11
CA VAL A 16 23.96 27.66 -1.36
C VAL A 16 22.93 27.44 -0.25
N ASP A 17 22.47 28.50 0.41
CA ASP A 17 21.45 28.41 1.45
C ASP A 17 20.13 27.88 0.90
N ASP A 18 19.69 28.37 -0.25
CA ASP A 18 18.50 27.90 -0.96
C ASP A 18 18.64 26.45 -1.42
N PHE A 19 19.79 26.09 -2.03
CA PHE A 19 20.06 24.74 -2.53
C PHE A 19 20.15 23.68 -1.40
N HIS A 20 20.66 24.07 -0.23
CA HIS A 20 20.82 23.16 0.90
C HIS A 20 19.60 23.04 1.80
N SER A 21 18.66 23.99 1.71
CA SER A 21 17.51 24.04 2.59
C SER A 21 16.53 22.91 2.28
N SER A 22 16.11 22.21 3.33
CA SER A 22 15.09 21.14 3.27
C SER A 22 13.77 21.55 3.92
N ILE A 23 13.69 22.73 4.53
CA ILE A 23 12.50 23.17 5.30
C ILE A 23 11.22 23.18 4.47
N THR A 24 11.31 23.33 3.14
CA THR A 24 10.15 23.33 2.25
C THR A 24 9.38 22.02 2.29
N PHE A 25 10.06 20.89 2.51
CA PHE A 25 9.47 19.54 2.57
C PHE A 25 9.62 18.88 3.94
N ASP A 26 10.75 19.06 4.67
CA ASP A 26 10.97 18.37 5.94
C ASP A 26 10.19 18.94 7.12
N LYS A 27 9.61 20.14 6.97
CA LYS A 27 8.69 20.72 7.98
C LYS A 27 7.57 19.77 8.40
N ARG A 28 7.22 18.78 7.60
CA ARG A 28 6.22 17.76 7.97
C ARG A 28 6.69 16.80 9.07
N LEU A 29 7.99 16.77 9.35
CA LEU A 29 8.57 15.97 10.45
C LEU A 29 8.51 16.69 11.80
N TYR A 30 7.89 17.86 11.91
CA TYR A 30 7.89 18.65 13.15
C TYR A 30 7.39 17.87 14.38
N HIS A 31 6.41 17.00 14.18
CA HIS A 31 5.86 16.17 15.25
C HIS A 31 6.88 15.14 15.75
N GLN A 32 7.54 14.45 14.83
CA GLN A 32 8.57 13.44 15.13
C GLN A 32 9.78 14.12 15.79
N ASP A 33 10.25 15.24 15.23
CA ASP A 33 11.38 16.00 15.78
C ASP A 33 11.12 16.49 17.21
N ILE A 34 9.93 17.06 17.46
CA ILE A 34 9.55 17.56 18.79
C ILE A 34 9.40 16.39 19.76
N ALA A 35 8.75 15.30 19.38
CA ALA A 35 8.61 14.12 20.24
C ALA A 35 9.98 13.53 20.61
N GLY A 36 10.88 13.37 19.63
CA GLY A 36 12.26 12.93 19.83
C GLY A 36 13.04 13.86 20.74
N SER A 37 12.91 15.17 20.54
CA SER A 37 13.55 16.20 21.36
C SER A 37 13.03 16.23 22.80
N ILE A 38 11.72 16.02 23.02
CA ILE A 38 11.12 15.89 24.37
C ILE A 38 11.69 14.67 25.10
N ALA A 39 11.75 13.51 24.42
CA ALA A 39 12.30 12.30 25.00
C ALA A 39 13.79 12.45 25.34
N HIS A 40 14.56 13.09 24.47
CA HIS A 40 15.98 13.38 24.69
C HIS A 40 16.19 14.31 25.88
N ALA A 41 15.50 15.46 25.95
CA ALA A 41 15.60 16.39 27.04
C ALA A 41 15.19 15.76 28.38
N THR A 42 14.12 14.96 28.39
CA THR A 42 13.69 14.23 29.59
C THR A 42 14.80 13.31 30.08
N MET A 43 15.41 12.52 29.21
CA MET A 43 16.52 11.62 29.54
C MET A 43 17.75 12.40 30.05
N LEU A 44 18.12 13.52 29.40
CA LEU A 44 19.23 14.35 29.85
C LEU A 44 19.04 14.87 31.27
N GLY A 45 17.83 15.30 31.63
CA GLY A 45 17.46 15.72 32.98
C GLY A 45 17.48 14.58 33.99
N GLU A 46 16.93 13.41 33.65
CA GLU A 46 16.91 12.20 34.49
C GLU A 46 18.32 11.66 34.76
N GLN A 47 19.25 11.77 33.78
CA GLN A 47 20.66 11.37 33.95
C GLN A 47 21.53 12.45 34.62
N GLY A 48 20.98 13.61 34.92
CA GLY A 48 21.74 14.72 35.51
C GLY A 48 22.79 15.33 34.56
N ILE A 49 22.68 15.11 33.27
CA ILE A 49 23.56 15.68 32.24
C ILE A 49 23.32 17.18 32.09
N ILE A 50 22.06 17.59 32.20
CA ILE A 50 21.63 18.98 32.28
C ILE A 50 20.82 19.19 33.57
N PRO A 51 20.71 20.42 34.06
CA PRO A 51 19.85 20.70 35.22
C PRO A 51 18.40 20.28 34.94
N LYS A 52 17.77 19.65 35.93
CA LYS A 52 16.37 19.20 35.78
C LYS A 52 15.42 20.36 35.42
N ALA A 53 15.62 21.53 36.01
CA ALA A 53 14.81 22.71 35.72
C ALA A 53 14.91 23.13 34.24
N ASP A 54 16.10 23.01 33.62
CA ASP A 54 16.30 23.32 32.22
C ASP A 54 15.63 22.23 31.33
N ALA A 55 15.72 20.96 31.73
CA ALA A 55 15.04 19.89 31.03
C ALA A 55 13.51 20.07 31.02
N ASP A 56 12.94 20.40 32.19
CA ASP A 56 11.50 20.64 32.32
C ASP A 56 11.07 21.88 31.50
N ALA A 57 11.86 22.95 31.47
CA ALA A 57 11.60 24.15 30.66
C ALA A 57 11.67 23.85 29.16
N ILE A 58 12.64 23.00 28.71
CA ILE A 58 12.76 22.54 27.31
C ILE A 58 11.52 21.76 26.92
N VAL A 59 11.09 20.78 27.72
CA VAL A 59 9.90 19.96 27.45
C VAL A 59 8.63 20.81 27.32
N GLU A 60 8.42 21.74 28.22
CA GLU A 60 7.28 22.67 28.17
C GLU A 60 7.36 23.60 26.96
N GLY A 61 8.52 24.14 26.67
CA GLY A 61 8.77 24.99 25.50
C GLY A 61 8.49 24.28 24.19
N LEU A 62 8.94 23.02 24.04
CA LEU A 62 8.70 22.20 22.86
C LEU A 62 7.21 21.87 22.66
N ARG A 63 6.49 21.52 23.71
CA ARG A 63 5.02 21.30 23.64
C ARG A 63 4.27 22.55 23.19
N GLY A 64 4.71 23.73 23.69
CA GLY A 64 4.15 25.00 23.26
C GLY A 64 4.44 25.31 21.78
N ILE A 65 5.64 24.95 21.26
CA ILE A 65 6.00 25.12 19.85
C ILE A 65 5.16 24.18 18.98
N GLU A 66 5.00 22.93 19.38
CA GLU A 66 4.16 21.96 18.68
C GLU A 66 2.73 22.47 18.51
N ALA A 67 2.13 22.98 19.60
CA ALA A 67 0.80 23.57 19.56
C ALA A 67 0.70 24.79 18.64
N ASP A 68 1.72 25.65 18.62
CA ASP A 68 1.75 26.83 17.75
C ASP A 68 1.93 26.45 16.27
N ILE A 69 2.74 25.40 15.96
CA ILE A 69 2.86 24.87 14.59
C ILE A 69 1.52 24.28 14.15
N ALA A 70 0.90 23.44 14.96
CA ALA A 70 -0.40 22.85 14.66
C ALA A 70 -1.51 23.89 14.45
N ALA A 71 -1.44 25.02 15.15
CA ALA A 71 -2.35 26.14 15.01
C ALA A 71 -2.01 27.07 13.81
N GLY A 72 -0.96 26.79 13.03
CA GLY A 72 -0.51 27.59 11.90
C GLY A 72 0.07 28.95 12.27
N LYS A 73 0.52 29.14 13.52
CA LYS A 73 1.06 30.40 14.03
C LYS A 73 2.56 30.57 13.78
N VAL A 74 3.24 29.50 13.38
CA VAL A 74 4.69 29.51 13.17
C VAL A 74 5.00 29.75 11.69
N HIS A 75 5.95 30.65 11.45
CA HIS A 75 6.55 30.84 10.14
C HIS A 75 7.96 30.26 10.15
N PHE A 76 8.25 29.29 9.28
CA PHE A 76 9.57 28.69 9.16
C PHE A 76 10.48 29.56 8.29
N GLU A 77 11.74 29.69 8.71
CA GLU A 77 12.74 30.50 8.04
C GLU A 77 13.65 29.62 7.16
N LEU A 78 13.81 29.99 5.88
CA LEU A 78 14.68 29.30 4.91
C LEU A 78 16.14 29.30 5.33
N ASP A 79 16.63 30.39 5.96
CA ASP A 79 18.00 30.51 6.43
C ASP A 79 18.33 29.63 7.64
N ALA A 80 17.31 29.03 8.26
CA ALA A 80 17.44 28.03 9.30
C ALA A 80 17.52 26.58 8.74
N GLU A 81 17.75 26.40 7.45
CA GLU A 81 18.07 25.18 6.74
C GLU A 81 16.99 24.08 6.82
N ASP A 82 16.62 23.57 7.99
CA ASP A 82 15.76 22.43 8.22
C ASP A 82 14.76 22.65 9.38
N ILE A 83 13.83 21.70 9.57
CA ILE A 83 12.86 21.75 10.65
C ILE A 83 13.53 21.74 12.02
N HIS A 84 14.59 21.00 12.19
CA HIS A 84 15.29 20.84 13.46
C HIS A 84 15.91 22.16 13.94
N MET A 85 16.56 22.90 13.03
CA MET A 85 17.14 24.20 13.35
C MET A 85 16.05 25.26 13.59
N ASN A 86 14.94 25.19 12.85
CA ASN A 86 13.78 26.05 13.08
C ASN A 86 13.19 25.81 14.49
N VAL A 87 12.98 24.54 14.89
CA VAL A 87 12.47 24.20 16.23
C VAL A 87 13.44 24.63 17.31
N GLU A 88 14.76 24.39 17.16
CA GLU A 88 15.78 24.80 18.13
C GLU A 88 15.85 26.33 18.29
N LYS A 89 15.77 27.09 17.19
CA LYS A 89 15.72 28.55 17.20
C LYS A 89 14.48 29.05 17.95
N LEU A 90 13.30 28.57 17.64
CA LEU A 90 12.05 28.90 18.31
C LEU A 90 12.11 28.59 19.82
N LEU A 91 12.75 27.45 20.17
CA LEU A 91 12.92 27.09 21.56
C LEU A 91 13.84 28.09 22.32
N ILE A 92 14.99 28.44 21.73
CA ILE A 92 15.91 29.41 22.30
C ILE A 92 15.25 30.79 22.46
N GLU A 93 14.48 31.22 21.48
CA GLU A 93 13.72 32.48 21.57
C GLU A 93 12.68 32.45 22.70
N ARG A 94 12.06 31.29 22.96
CA ARG A 94 11.02 31.13 23.99
C ARG A 94 11.54 31.00 25.40
N ILE A 95 12.65 30.25 25.61
CA ILE A 95 13.13 29.91 26.96
C ILE A 95 14.59 30.34 27.22
N GLY A 96 15.23 31.02 26.28
CA GLY A 96 16.59 31.57 26.44
C GLY A 96 17.66 30.49 26.51
N ASP A 97 18.65 30.68 27.45
CA ASP A 97 19.84 29.82 27.54
C ASP A 97 19.54 28.35 27.86
N ALA A 98 18.44 28.04 28.54
CA ALA A 98 18.02 26.68 28.77
C ALA A 98 17.81 25.92 27.43
N GLY A 99 17.24 26.57 26.39
CA GLY A 99 17.02 26.01 25.07
C GLY A 99 18.30 25.55 24.36
N LYS A 100 19.43 26.25 24.62
CA LYS A 100 20.73 25.87 24.03
C LYS A 100 21.27 24.52 24.53
N ARG A 101 20.72 23.97 25.63
CA ARG A 101 21.14 22.69 26.20
C ARG A 101 20.47 21.48 25.51
N LEU A 102 19.44 21.71 24.69
CA LEU A 102 18.74 20.62 23.98
C LEU A 102 19.66 19.76 23.11
N HIS A 103 20.69 20.39 22.48
CA HIS A 103 21.61 19.70 21.58
C HIS A 103 22.71 18.89 22.29
N THR A 104 22.75 18.87 23.63
CA THR A 104 23.78 18.17 24.41
C THR A 104 23.74 16.67 24.12
N GLY A 105 24.90 16.10 23.73
CA GLY A 105 25.03 14.66 23.44
C GLY A 105 24.27 14.16 22.21
N ARG A 106 23.83 15.05 21.32
CA ARG A 106 23.09 14.72 20.09
C ARG A 106 23.81 15.30 18.86
N SER A 107 23.61 14.66 17.72
CA SER A 107 23.98 15.18 16.40
C SER A 107 22.72 15.35 15.54
N ARG A 108 22.80 16.21 14.53
CA ARG A 108 21.78 16.27 13.47
C ARG A 108 21.57 14.91 12.80
N ASN A 109 22.64 14.11 12.66
CA ASN A 109 22.60 12.83 11.95
C ASN A 109 21.71 11.78 12.65
N ASP A 110 21.88 11.58 13.96
CA ASP A 110 21.03 10.64 14.71
C ASP A 110 19.62 11.17 14.95
N GLN A 111 19.45 12.50 15.03
CA GLN A 111 18.15 13.16 15.10
C GLN A 111 17.31 12.92 13.84
N VAL A 112 17.86 13.19 12.66
CA VAL A 112 17.18 12.96 11.37
C VAL A 112 16.85 11.47 11.16
N ALA A 113 17.77 10.57 11.51
CA ALA A 113 17.54 9.14 11.44
C ALA A 113 16.37 8.69 12.33
N LEU A 114 16.26 9.25 13.55
CA LEU A 114 15.14 9.00 14.46
C LEU A 114 13.82 9.45 13.83
N ASP A 115 13.77 10.68 13.34
CA ASP A 115 12.54 11.26 12.80
C ASP A 115 12.03 10.49 11.57
N CYS A 116 12.94 10.09 10.68
CA CYS A 116 12.59 9.24 9.53
C CYS A 116 12.00 7.88 9.98
N ARG A 117 12.60 7.24 11.01
CA ARG A 117 12.07 5.97 11.54
C ARG A 117 10.68 6.14 12.17
N MET A 118 10.49 7.19 12.98
CA MET A 118 9.18 7.49 13.55
C MET A 118 8.14 7.76 12.46
N TYR A 119 8.49 8.54 11.44
CA TYR A 119 7.62 8.85 10.32
C TYR A 119 7.24 7.58 9.52
N VAL A 120 8.19 6.70 9.25
CA VAL A 120 7.91 5.44 8.53
C VAL A 120 7.02 4.50 9.36
N ARG A 121 7.21 4.44 10.68
CA ARG A 121 6.31 3.69 11.58
C ARG A 121 4.86 4.19 11.45
N ASP A 122 4.66 5.51 11.49
CA ASP A 122 3.35 6.14 11.37
C ASP A 122 2.75 5.89 9.97
N ALA A 123 3.54 6.08 8.91
CA ALA A 123 3.12 5.86 7.53
C ALA A 123 2.74 4.39 7.25
N ALA A 124 3.47 3.44 7.81
CA ALA A 124 3.16 2.01 7.67
C ALA A 124 1.84 1.62 8.35
N ARG A 125 1.60 2.15 9.56
CA ARG A 125 0.32 1.95 10.27
C ARG A 125 -0.85 2.55 9.51
N GLU A 126 -0.71 3.78 9.04
CA GLU A 126 -1.75 4.47 8.26
C GLU A 126 -2.09 3.69 6.97
N ALA A 127 -1.07 3.31 6.20
CA ALA A 127 -1.27 2.55 4.97
C ALA A 127 -1.97 1.20 5.23
N ALA A 128 -1.56 0.46 6.25
CA ALA A 128 -2.20 -0.81 6.61
C ALA A 128 -3.64 -0.61 7.11
N GLY A 129 -3.93 0.48 7.81
CA GLY A 129 -5.30 0.84 8.20
C GLY A 129 -6.21 1.05 6.99
N LEU A 130 -5.74 1.80 5.99
CA LEU A 130 -6.48 2.02 4.74
C LEU A 130 -6.64 0.75 3.90
N MET A 131 -5.62 -0.12 3.89
CA MET A 131 -5.72 -1.44 3.25
C MET A 131 -6.73 -2.34 3.95
N ARG A 132 -6.83 -2.26 5.29
CA ARG A 132 -7.86 -2.97 6.06
C ARG A 132 -9.26 -2.54 5.63
N GLU A 133 -9.53 -1.24 5.55
CA GLU A 133 -10.82 -0.71 5.09
C GLU A 133 -11.16 -1.21 3.67
N LEU A 134 -10.17 -1.25 2.77
CA LEU A 134 -10.34 -1.82 1.44
C LEU A 134 -10.64 -3.32 1.49
N CYS A 135 -9.96 -4.08 2.34
CA CYS A 135 -10.22 -5.50 2.55
C CYS A 135 -11.64 -5.76 3.07
N GLU A 136 -12.14 -4.95 4.00
CA GLU A 136 -13.51 -5.01 4.50
C GLU A 136 -14.53 -4.75 3.39
N THR A 137 -14.26 -3.76 2.54
CA THR A 137 -15.09 -3.48 1.35
C THR A 137 -15.12 -4.67 0.38
N LEU A 138 -13.97 -5.29 0.11
CA LEU A 138 -13.87 -6.47 -0.75
C LEU A 138 -14.67 -7.66 -0.22
N LEU A 139 -14.56 -7.95 1.09
CA LEU A 139 -15.34 -9.02 1.71
C LEU A 139 -16.83 -8.72 1.69
N SER A 140 -17.24 -7.45 1.92
CA SER A 140 -18.65 -7.04 1.82
C SER A 140 -19.22 -7.21 0.42
N ILE A 141 -18.42 -6.90 -0.63
CA ILE A 141 -18.83 -7.12 -2.03
C ILE A 141 -18.91 -8.62 -2.32
N ALA A 142 -17.93 -9.41 -1.85
CA ALA A 142 -17.89 -10.85 -2.03
C ALA A 142 -19.13 -11.53 -1.41
N GLU A 143 -19.46 -11.19 -0.17
CA GLU A 143 -20.60 -11.75 0.56
C GLU A 143 -21.93 -11.54 -0.18
N LYS A 144 -22.13 -10.36 -0.77
CA LYS A 144 -23.32 -10.03 -1.57
C LYS A 144 -23.37 -10.74 -2.92
N ASN A 145 -22.27 -11.31 -3.39
CA ASN A 145 -22.10 -11.82 -4.75
C ASN A 145 -21.62 -13.28 -4.81
N LEU A 146 -21.89 -14.07 -3.76
CA LEU A 146 -21.52 -15.50 -3.67
C LEU A 146 -22.01 -16.33 -4.86
N HIS A 147 -23.17 -15.98 -5.41
CA HIS A 147 -23.81 -16.68 -6.50
C HIS A 147 -23.79 -15.92 -7.82
N THR A 148 -23.15 -14.75 -7.89
CA THR A 148 -23.02 -13.97 -9.13
C THR A 148 -21.97 -14.61 -10.01
N ILE A 149 -22.40 -15.34 -11.03
CA ILE A 149 -21.53 -16.03 -11.97
C ILE A 149 -20.98 -15.03 -12.99
N MET A 150 -19.67 -15.11 -13.25
CA MET A 150 -18.98 -14.32 -14.27
C MET A 150 -17.94 -15.17 -15.00
N PRO A 151 -17.50 -14.76 -16.21
CA PRO A 151 -16.41 -15.45 -16.87
C PRO A 151 -15.09 -15.14 -16.17
N GLY A 152 -14.32 -16.16 -15.85
CA GLY A 152 -12.90 -16.02 -15.54
C GLY A 152 -12.10 -15.92 -16.83
N TYR A 153 -10.99 -15.17 -16.81
CA TYR A 153 -10.16 -14.89 -17.96
C TYR A 153 -8.73 -15.38 -17.80
N THR A 154 -8.17 -15.94 -18.85
CA THR A 154 -6.73 -16.09 -19.06
C THR A 154 -6.39 -15.55 -20.45
N HIS A 155 -5.27 -14.84 -20.61
CA HIS A 155 -4.88 -14.20 -21.88
C HIS A 155 -5.96 -13.24 -22.45
N LEU A 156 -6.79 -12.63 -21.59
CA LEU A 156 -7.99 -11.87 -21.94
C LEU A 156 -9.01 -12.68 -22.78
N GLN A 157 -8.92 -14.01 -22.77
CA GLN A 157 -9.91 -14.90 -23.35
C GLN A 157 -10.78 -15.49 -22.21
N ARG A 158 -12.08 -15.65 -22.49
CA ARG A 158 -12.98 -16.36 -21.56
C ARG A 158 -12.47 -17.78 -21.37
N ALA A 159 -12.30 -18.18 -20.12
CA ALA A 159 -11.72 -19.48 -19.78
C ALA A 159 -12.75 -20.39 -19.09
N GLN A 160 -13.04 -20.14 -17.83
CA GLN A 160 -13.96 -20.95 -17.03
C GLN A 160 -14.87 -20.03 -16.22
N PRO A 161 -16.10 -20.46 -15.86
CA PRO A 161 -16.96 -19.65 -15.00
C PRO A 161 -16.45 -19.64 -13.56
N ILE A 162 -16.53 -18.47 -12.95
CA ILE A 162 -16.24 -18.22 -11.53
C ILE A 162 -17.36 -17.40 -10.93
N THR A 163 -17.28 -17.06 -9.63
CA THR A 163 -18.17 -16.05 -9.05
C THR A 163 -17.44 -14.71 -8.89
N LEU A 164 -18.20 -13.62 -8.86
CA LEU A 164 -17.67 -12.29 -8.52
C LEU A 164 -17.06 -12.31 -7.11
N ALA A 165 -17.68 -13.02 -6.17
CA ALA A 165 -17.13 -13.23 -4.84
C ALA A 165 -15.74 -13.87 -4.87
N HIS A 166 -15.55 -14.91 -5.67
CA HIS A 166 -14.26 -15.57 -5.84
C HIS A 166 -13.19 -14.60 -6.38
N HIS A 167 -13.58 -13.74 -7.32
CA HIS A 167 -12.69 -12.72 -7.89
C HIS A 167 -12.29 -11.67 -6.83
N MET A 168 -13.25 -11.17 -6.02
CA MET A 168 -12.99 -10.20 -4.97
C MET A 168 -12.09 -10.76 -3.87
N THR A 169 -12.28 -12.03 -3.48
CA THR A 169 -11.41 -12.69 -2.51
C THR A 169 -9.97 -12.88 -3.03
N ALA A 170 -9.74 -12.95 -4.33
CA ALA A 170 -8.39 -12.95 -4.90
C ALA A 170 -7.66 -11.62 -4.64
N TYR A 171 -8.32 -10.47 -4.83
CA TYR A 171 -7.77 -9.16 -4.46
C TYR A 171 -7.60 -8.99 -2.95
N PHE A 172 -8.53 -9.49 -2.16
CA PHE A 172 -8.38 -9.56 -0.71
C PHE A 172 -7.04 -10.22 -0.32
N GLN A 173 -6.71 -11.37 -0.92
CA GLN A 173 -5.42 -12.05 -0.67
C GLN A 173 -4.20 -11.21 -1.08
N MET A 174 -4.31 -10.34 -2.08
CA MET A 174 -3.21 -9.44 -2.45
C MET A 174 -2.99 -8.36 -1.37
N PHE A 175 -4.07 -7.71 -0.93
CA PHE A 175 -3.96 -6.63 0.06
C PHE A 175 -3.63 -7.12 1.46
N THR A 176 -4.02 -8.34 1.86
CA THR A 176 -3.54 -8.92 3.13
C THR A 176 -2.04 -9.14 3.13
N ARG A 177 -1.44 -9.55 1.99
CA ARG A 177 0.01 -9.62 1.84
C ARG A 177 0.69 -8.25 1.88
N ASP A 178 0.01 -7.20 1.39
CA ASP A 178 0.52 -5.83 1.46
C ASP A 178 0.46 -5.29 2.90
N MET A 179 -0.61 -5.56 3.64
CA MET A 179 -0.69 -5.26 5.07
C MET A 179 0.44 -5.93 5.86
N GLN A 180 0.74 -7.20 5.55
CA GLN A 180 1.84 -7.92 6.19
C GLN A 180 3.19 -7.28 5.89
N ARG A 181 3.43 -6.82 4.64
CA ARG A 181 4.64 -6.05 4.29
C ARG A 181 4.75 -4.77 5.10
N MET A 182 3.65 -4.02 5.26
CA MET A 182 3.68 -2.81 6.09
C MET A 182 4.00 -3.10 7.55
N LYS A 183 3.55 -4.23 8.09
CA LYS A 183 3.93 -4.70 9.43
C LYS A 183 5.43 -5.00 9.52
N GLU A 184 6.03 -5.62 8.51
CA GLU A 184 7.47 -5.87 8.43
C GLU A 184 8.26 -4.56 8.33
N VAL A 185 7.81 -3.62 7.49
CA VAL A 185 8.37 -2.25 7.40
C VAL A 185 8.37 -1.56 8.76
N TYR A 186 7.25 -1.63 9.48
CA TYR A 186 7.17 -1.08 10.82
C TYR A 186 8.21 -1.71 11.76
N ALA A 187 8.36 -3.03 11.75
CA ALA A 187 9.33 -3.72 12.59
C ALA A 187 10.78 -3.33 12.27
N HIS A 188 11.12 -3.14 11.00
CA HIS A 188 12.45 -2.67 10.58
C HIS A 188 12.71 -1.20 11.00
N ALA A 189 11.70 -0.36 10.97
CA ALA A 189 11.80 1.01 11.44
C ALA A 189 11.81 1.12 12.98
N ASP A 190 11.35 0.10 13.70
CA ASP A 190 11.14 0.11 15.16
C ASP A 190 12.42 -0.13 15.98
N VAL A 191 13.52 0.49 15.54
CA VAL A 191 14.84 0.42 16.18
C VAL A 191 15.38 1.84 16.36
N MET A 192 15.52 2.30 17.62
CA MET A 192 15.82 3.68 18.00
C MET A 192 17.30 4.02 17.80
N PRO A 193 17.66 5.03 16.95
CA PRO A 193 19.06 5.36 16.63
C PRO A 193 19.66 6.43 17.54
N LEU A 194 18.83 7.21 18.26
CA LEU A 194 19.30 8.38 19.01
C LEU A 194 20.36 7.99 20.06
N GLY A 195 21.39 8.84 20.18
CA GLY A 195 22.59 8.54 20.96
C GLY A 195 23.71 7.92 20.12
N SER A 196 23.51 7.67 18.82
CA SER A 196 24.57 7.33 17.87
C SER A 196 25.48 8.53 17.59
N GLY A 197 25.05 9.75 17.92
CA GLY A 197 25.77 10.97 17.64
C GLY A 197 25.93 11.20 16.14
N ALA A 198 27.07 11.81 15.74
CA ALA A 198 27.35 11.97 14.32
C ALA A 198 27.67 10.62 13.62
N LEU A 199 28.37 9.70 14.31
CA LEU A 199 28.75 8.35 13.87
C LEU A 199 29.41 7.49 14.96
N ALA A 200 29.90 8.09 16.04
CA ALA A 200 30.75 7.40 17.05
C ALA A 200 30.17 7.46 18.47
N GLY A 201 28.88 7.71 18.59
CA GLY A 201 28.23 7.92 19.89
C GLY A 201 28.63 9.24 20.52
N THR A 202 28.67 9.27 21.86
CA THR A 202 28.98 10.44 22.66
C THR A 202 29.73 10.06 23.94
N THR A 203 30.44 10.99 24.53
CA THR A 203 31.10 10.83 25.84
C THR A 203 30.18 11.02 27.03
N TYR A 204 28.94 11.47 26.81
CA TYR A 204 27.93 11.60 27.85
C TYR A 204 27.27 10.25 28.19
N PRO A 205 26.95 10.02 29.49
CA PRO A 205 26.31 8.77 29.93
C PRO A 205 24.81 8.77 29.57
N LEU A 206 24.48 8.79 28.25
CA LEU A 206 23.12 8.76 27.78
C LEU A 206 22.44 7.43 28.12
N ASN A 207 21.17 7.49 28.53
CA ASN A 207 20.32 6.31 28.67
C ASN A 207 19.46 6.12 27.41
N ARG A 208 20.03 5.49 26.39
CA ARG A 208 19.35 5.20 25.11
C ARG A 208 18.10 4.31 25.29
N GLY A 209 18.16 3.36 26.25
CA GLY A 209 17.00 2.51 26.56
C GLY A 209 15.82 3.32 27.07
N ARG A 210 16.07 4.35 27.91
CA ARG A 210 15.03 5.25 28.39
C ARG A 210 14.40 6.07 27.27
N VAL A 211 15.17 6.54 26.31
CA VAL A 211 14.65 7.25 25.12
C VAL A 211 13.80 6.32 24.27
N ALA A 212 14.25 5.08 24.04
CA ALA A 212 13.48 4.08 23.32
C ALA A 212 12.12 3.80 24.01
N GLU A 213 12.11 3.64 25.33
CA GLU A 213 10.88 3.46 26.12
C GLU A 213 9.92 4.65 25.95
N LEU A 214 10.41 5.88 26.09
CA LEU A 214 9.61 7.12 25.97
C LEU A 214 8.98 7.28 24.59
N LEU A 215 9.65 6.78 23.52
CA LEU A 215 9.20 6.86 22.14
C LEU A 215 8.51 5.57 21.65
N GLY A 216 8.36 4.57 22.52
CA GLY A 216 7.72 3.29 22.20
C GLY A 216 8.46 2.49 21.14
N PHE A 217 9.80 2.53 21.13
CA PHE A 217 10.62 1.66 20.30
C PHE A 217 10.90 0.33 20.99
N SER A 218 10.90 -0.77 20.23
CA SER A 218 11.16 -2.11 20.77
C SER A 218 12.65 -2.40 20.99
N ALA A 219 13.55 -1.69 20.30
CA ALA A 219 14.98 -1.92 20.33
C ALA A 219 15.79 -0.62 20.13
N ILE A 220 17.10 -0.71 20.32
CA ILE A 220 18.08 0.34 20.00
C ILE A 220 19.08 -0.16 18.97
N THR A 221 19.61 0.73 18.11
CA THR A 221 20.65 0.36 17.13
C THR A 221 21.93 -0.07 17.83
N GLN A 222 22.55 -1.14 17.33
CA GLN A 222 23.72 -1.78 17.95
C GLN A 222 25.07 -1.22 17.48
N ASN A 223 25.04 -0.45 16.38
CA ASN A 223 26.24 0.22 15.84
C ASN A 223 25.91 1.67 15.49
N SER A 224 26.71 2.61 15.94
CA SER A 224 26.45 4.04 15.77
C SER A 224 26.71 4.55 14.34
N LEU A 225 27.60 3.90 13.58
CA LEU A 225 27.80 4.20 12.15
C LEU A 225 26.56 3.80 11.34
N ASP A 226 26.08 2.58 11.57
CA ASP A 226 24.88 2.04 10.95
C ASP A 226 23.63 2.83 11.36
N GLY A 227 23.53 3.16 12.64
CA GLY A 227 22.37 3.88 13.19
C GLY A 227 22.08 5.25 12.55
N VAL A 228 23.10 5.92 12.01
CA VAL A 228 22.95 7.19 11.28
C VAL A 228 22.94 7.03 9.76
N ALA A 229 23.45 5.90 9.23
CA ALA A 229 23.57 5.63 7.80
C ALA A 229 22.37 4.87 7.23
N ASP A 230 21.73 4.03 8.03
CA ASP A 230 20.67 3.13 7.58
C ASP A 230 19.44 3.89 7.04
N ARG A 231 19.03 3.49 5.84
CA ARG A 231 17.79 3.88 5.18
C ARG A 231 17.06 2.67 4.56
N ASP A 232 17.44 1.46 4.94
CA ASP A 232 16.82 0.23 4.43
C ASP A 232 15.32 0.21 4.74
N PHE A 233 14.93 0.65 5.94
CA PHE A 233 13.54 0.78 6.34
C PHE A 233 12.71 1.76 5.47
N VAL A 234 13.35 2.77 4.86
CA VAL A 234 12.71 3.67 3.89
C VAL A 234 12.55 2.94 2.55
N CYS A 235 13.60 2.23 2.09
CA CYS A 235 13.53 1.39 0.88
C CYS A 235 12.45 0.32 1.02
N ASP A 236 12.32 -0.31 2.19
CA ASP A 236 11.28 -1.30 2.48
C ASP A 236 9.88 -0.69 2.39
N TYR A 237 9.68 0.51 2.93
CA TYR A 237 8.42 1.24 2.78
C TYR A 237 8.10 1.53 1.31
N LEU A 238 9.05 2.05 0.56
CA LEU A 238 8.89 2.37 -0.86
C LEU A 238 8.61 1.11 -1.70
N TYR A 239 9.23 -0.02 -1.36
CA TYR A 239 8.93 -1.31 -1.98
C TYR A 239 7.52 -1.80 -1.65
N ALA A 240 7.13 -1.75 -0.38
CA ALA A 240 5.79 -2.15 0.06
C ALA A 240 4.70 -1.27 -0.60
N ALA A 241 4.93 0.05 -0.66
CA ALA A 241 4.08 1.00 -1.37
C ALA A 241 3.99 0.67 -2.87
N SER A 242 5.13 0.36 -3.51
CA SER A 242 5.19 -0.03 -4.92
C SER A 242 4.40 -1.31 -5.20
N ALA A 243 4.51 -2.32 -4.32
CA ALA A 243 3.77 -3.58 -4.43
C ALA A 243 2.25 -3.35 -4.31
N CYS A 244 1.82 -2.54 -3.35
CA CYS A 244 0.41 -2.18 -3.19
C CYS A 244 -0.13 -1.40 -4.40
N MET A 245 0.60 -0.41 -4.89
CA MET A 245 0.23 0.34 -6.10
C MET A 245 0.16 -0.56 -7.34
N MET A 246 1.01 -1.59 -7.46
CA MET A 246 0.91 -2.60 -8.52
C MET A 246 -0.42 -3.37 -8.42
N HIS A 247 -0.82 -3.79 -7.22
CA HIS A 247 -2.09 -4.49 -7.03
C HIS A 247 -3.28 -3.58 -7.33
N LEU A 248 -3.26 -2.32 -6.88
CA LEU A 248 -4.27 -1.32 -7.24
C LEU A 248 -4.32 -1.09 -8.76
N SER A 249 -3.16 -0.99 -9.42
CA SER A 249 -3.08 -0.80 -10.88
C SER A 249 -3.72 -1.96 -11.64
N ARG A 250 -3.47 -3.22 -11.23
CA ARG A 250 -4.10 -4.40 -11.82
C ARG A 250 -5.61 -4.38 -11.64
N PHE A 251 -6.09 -4.03 -10.46
CA PHE A 251 -7.53 -3.95 -10.21
C PHE A 251 -8.18 -2.80 -10.98
N CYS A 252 -7.52 -1.65 -11.07
CA CYS A 252 -7.96 -0.54 -11.91
C CYS A 252 -8.10 -0.95 -13.38
N GLU A 253 -7.12 -1.73 -13.92
CA GLU A 253 -7.18 -2.24 -15.29
C GLU A 253 -8.43 -3.09 -15.52
N GLU A 254 -8.74 -4.01 -14.61
CA GLU A 254 -9.95 -4.84 -14.72
C GLU A 254 -11.23 -4.00 -14.58
N LEU A 255 -11.29 -3.04 -13.67
CA LEU A 255 -12.44 -2.16 -13.54
C LEU A 255 -12.64 -1.29 -14.80
N ILE A 256 -11.57 -0.81 -15.43
CA ILE A 256 -11.62 -0.07 -16.70
C ILE A 256 -12.18 -0.94 -17.81
N LEU A 257 -11.68 -2.19 -17.95
CA LEU A 257 -12.20 -3.17 -18.90
C LEU A 257 -13.67 -3.47 -18.62
N TRP A 258 -14.03 -3.73 -17.38
CA TRP A 258 -15.40 -4.08 -16.98
C TRP A 258 -16.39 -2.91 -17.15
N ASN A 259 -15.92 -1.66 -17.04
CA ASN A 259 -16.73 -0.47 -17.26
C ASN A 259 -16.92 -0.15 -18.76
N SER A 260 -16.12 -0.76 -19.66
CA SER A 260 -16.21 -0.50 -21.08
C SER A 260 -17.56 -0.95 -21.66
N HIS A 261 -17.92 -0.35 -22.81
CA HIS A 261 -19.15 -0.71 -23.51
C HIS A 261 -19.20 -2.18 -23.93
N GLU A 262 -18.05 -2.78 -24.19
CA GLU A 262 -17.88 -4.17 -24.61
C GLU A 262 -18.18 -5.15 -23.48
N PHE A 263 -17.75 -4.86 -22.25
CA PHE A 263 -17.97 -5.70 -21.07
C PHE A 263 -19.25 -5.36 -20.33
N ARG A 264 -19.41 -4.10 -19.90
CA ARG A 264 -20.55 -3.62 -19.09
C ARG A 264 -20.80 -4.46 -17.83
N PHE A 265 -19.73 -4.95 -17.19
CA PHE A 265 -19.85 -5.71 -15.96
C PHE A 265 -19.96 -4.80 -14.73
N VAL A 266 -19.41 -3.60 -14.84
CA VAL A 266 -19.40 -2.57 -13.78
C VAL A 266 -19.87 -1.26 -14.35
N GLU A 267 -20.61 -0.51 -13.56
CA GLU A 267 -20.87 0.91 -13.78
C GLU A 267 -20.26 1.71 -12.63
N MET A 268 -19.37 2.65 -12.99
CA MET A 268 -18.81 3.60 -12.03
C MET A 268 -19.88 4.59 -11.60
N ASP A 269 -19.92 4.93 -10.31
CA ASP A 269 -20.77 6.00 -9.82
C ASP A 269 -20.36 7.35 -10.43
N ASP A 270 -21.31 8.25 -10.64
CA ASP A 270 -21.08 9.58 -11.22
C ASP A 270 -20.10 10.43 -10.42
N ALA A 271 -20.02 10.21 -9.10
CA ALA A 271 -19.08 10.90 -8.22
C ALA A 271 -17.61 10.52 -8.48
N TYR A 272 -17.36 9.39 -9.16
CA TYR A 272 -16.02 8.83 -9.43
C TYR A 272 -15.74 8.68 -10.92
N ALA A 273 -16.50 9.35 -11.76
CA ALA A 273 -16.37 9.34 -13.21
C ALA A 273 -16.39 10.77 -13.75
N THR A 274 -15.89 10.98 -14.97
CA THR A 274 -15.99 12.26 -15.64
C THR A 274 -16.68 12.14 -16.99
N GLY A 275 -17.27 13.24 -17.45
CA GLY A 275 -17.88 13.33 -18.78
C GLY A 275 -16.91 13.85 -19.83
N SER A 276 -17.45 14.07 -21.02
CA SER A 276 -16.74 14.72 -22.12
C SER A 276 -17.41 16.06 -22.44
N SER A 277 -16.60 17.10 -22.67
CA SER A 277 -17.11 18.41 -23.06
C SER A 277 -17.75 18.42 -24.45
N ILE A 278 -17.47 17.42 -25.29
CA ILE A 278 -17.96 17.34 -26.68
C ILE A 278 -18.87 16.13 -26.92
N MET A 279 -18.78 15.09 -26.09
CA MET A 279 -19.55 13.85 -26.24
C MET A 279 -20.46 13.65 -25.04
N PRO A 280 -21.73 14.07 -25.08
CA PRO A 280 -22.61 14.07 -23.90
C PRO A 280 -22.95 12.69 -23.34
N GLN A 281 -22.76 11.61 -24.13
CA GLN A 281 -22.97 10.24 -23.72
C GLN A 281 -21.78 9.58 -23.04
N LYS A 282 -20.61 10.24 -23.03
CA LYS A 282 -19.35 9.63 -22.57
C LYS A 282 -19.18 9.77 -21.05
N LYS A 283 -18.86 8.67 -20.40
CA LYS A 283 -18.54 8.58 -18.99
C LYS A 283 -17.22 7.82 -18.85
N ASN A 284 -16.19 8.47 -18.28
CA ASN A 284 -14.83 7.97 -18.24
C ASN A 284 -14.49 7.45 -16.84
N PRO A 285 -13.75 6.34 -16.69
CA PRO A 285 -13.28 5.82 -15.43
C PRO A 285 -11.96 6.49 -14.98
N ASP A 286 -11.91 7.84 -14.97
CA ASP A 286 -10.67 8.61 -14.79
C ASP A 286 -9.96 8.32 -13.47
N VAL A 287 -10.70 8.04 -12.40
CA VAL A 287 -10.11 7.70 -11.11
C VAL A 287 -9.26 6.44 -11.21
N ALA A 288 -9.80 5.39 -11.83
CA ALA A 288 -9.07 4.14 -12.03
C ALA A 288 -7.85 4.34 -12.96
N GLU A 289 -8.01 5.12 -14.05
CA GLU A 289 -6.92 5.43 -14.98
C GLU A 289 -5.80 6.20 -14.28
N LEU A 290 -6.14 7.19 -13.46
CA LEU A 290 -5.17 8.01 -12.76
C LEU A 290 -4.40 7.21 -11.68
N ILE A 291 -5.08 6.32 -10.93
CA ILE A 291 -4.41 5.43 -9.96
C ILE A 291 -3.45 4.51 -10.70
N ARG A 292 -3.86 3.89 -11.81
CA ARG A 292 -2.99 3.08 -12.68
C ARG A 292 -1.76 3.88 -13.14
N GLY A 293 -1.92 5.13 -13.56
CA GLY A 293 -0.82 6.00 -13.97
C GLY A 293 0.12 6.38 -12.84
N LYS A 294 -0.40 6.66 -11.63
CA LYS A 294 0.39 7.04 -10.45
C LYS A 294 1.29 5.91 -9.93
N THR A 295 1.05 4.67 -10.30
CA THR A 295 1.90 3.53 -9.94
C THR A 295 3.34 3.74 -10.40
N GLY A 296 3.55 4.26 -11.61
CA GLY A 296 4.89 4.56 -12.15
C GLY A 296 5.63 5.62 -11.34
N ARG A 297 4.92 6.57 -10.72
CA ARG A 297 5.51 7.59 -9.85
C ARG A 297 6.15 6.95 -8.60
N VAL A 298 5.41 6.09 -7.90
CA VAL A 298 5.91 5.39 -6.70
C VAL A 298 7.08 4.44 -7.03
N TYR A 299 7.07 3.82 -8.22
CA TYR A 299 8.23 3.06 -8.71
C TYR A 299 9.46 3.96 -8.92
N GLY A 300 9.23 5.18 -9.42
CA GLY A 300 10.28 6.18 -9.57
C GLY A 300 10.92 6.56 -8.24
N ASP A 301 10.12 6.75 -7.18
CA ASP A 301 10.59 7.07 -5.83
C ASP A 301 11.49 5.97 -5.26
N LEU A 302 11.08 4.70 -5.37
CA LEU A 302 11.93 3.56 -4.96
C LEU A 302 13.24 3.52 -5.73
N THR A 303 13.18 3.67 -7.04
CA THR A 303 14.38 3.65 -7.90
C THR A 303 15.31 4.82 -7.60
N SER A 304 14.77 6.01 -7.34
CA SER A 304 15.50 7.20 -6.95
C SER A 304 16.30 6.96 -5.68
N LEU A 305 15.66 6.49 -4.61
CA LEU A 305 16.33 6.26 -3.34
C LEU A 305 17.39 5.17 -3.43
N LEU A 306 17.10 4.03 -4.05
CA LEU A 306 18.10 2.97 -4.28
C LEU A 306 19.30 3.49 -5.06
N THR A 307 19.08 4.38 -6.04
CA THR A 307 20.14 5.00 -6.83
C THR A 307 20.96 5.97 -5.99
N THR A 308 20.34 6.74 -5.13
CA THR A 308 21.01 7.66 -4.20
C THR A 308 21.94 6.90 -3.24
N LEU A 309 21.46 5.82 -2.64
CA LEU A 309 22.19 5.09 -1.61
C LEU A 309 23.32 4.20 -2.12
N LYS A 310 23.25 3.68 -3.35
CA LYS A 310 24.11 2.61 -3.90
C LYS A 310 25.62 2.82 -3.83
N GLY A 311 26.11 4.01 -3.67
CA GLY A 311 27.54 4.32 -3.72
C GLY A 311 28.02 5.16 -2.55
N LEU A 312 27.18 5.39 -1.54
CA LEU A 312 27.53 6.22 -0.40
C LEU A 312 28.47 5.48 0.56
N PRO A 313 29.51 6.14 1.08
CA PRO A 313 30.27 5.63 2.21
C PRO A 313 29.43 5.66 3.49
N LEU A 314 29.89 4.92 4.51
CA LEU A 314 29.23 4.87 5.81
C LEU A 314 29.07 6.24 6.49
N ALA A 315 28.22 6.28 7.49
CA ALA A 315 27.70 7.43 8.18
C ALA A 315 26.81 8.30 7.29
N TYR A 316 26.80 9.60 7.46
CA TYR A 316 25.90 10.51 6.74
C TYR A 316 26.63 11.28 5.65
N ASN A 317 26.01 11.35 4.49
CA ASN A 317 26.37 12.24 3.37
C ASN A 317 25.12 13.06 3.00
N LYS A 318 25.31 14.26 2.51
CA LYS A 318 24.19 15.18 2.19
C LYS A 318 23.24 14.62 1.13
N ASP A 319 23.70 13.69 0.28
CA ASP A 319 22.89 12.91 -0.65
C ASP A 319 21.66 12.26 0.03
N MET A 320 21.80 11.87 1.28
CA MET A 320 20.73 11.24 2.06
C MET A 320 19.57 12.21 2.37
N GLN A 321 19.68 13.50 2.05
CA GLN A 321 18.55 14.43 2.14
C GLN A 321 17.44 14.08 1.13
N GLU A 322 17.81 13.44 0.00
CA GLU A 322 16.89 12.99 -1.05
C GLU A 322 15.97 11.82 -0.60
N ASP A 323 16.24 11.21 0.56
CA ASP A 323 15.40 10.14 1.13
C ASP A 323 13.97 10.62 1.43
N LYS A 324 13.81 11.89 1.83
CA LYS A 324 12.56 12.43 2.34
C LYS A 324 11.55 12.75 1.24
N GLU A 325 12.00 13.37 0.15
CA GLU A 325 11.09 13.74 -0.94
C GLU A 325 10.47 12.49 -1.58
N ALA A 326 11.28 11.46 -1.87
CA ALA A 326 10.80 10.18 -2.36
C ALA A 326 9.82 9.49 -1.38
N LEU A 327 10.17 9.47 -0.08
CA LEU A 327 9.32 8.90 0.97
C LEU A 327 7.97 9.61 1.07
N PHE A 328 8.00 10.94 1.11
CA PHE A 328 6.81 11.75 1.28
C PHE A 328 5.88 11.67 0.07
N ASP A 329 6.45 11.68 -1.12
CA ASP A 329 5.68 11.58 -2.36
C ASP A 329 5.01 10.21 -2.51
N ALA A 330 5.76 9.14 -2.27
CA ALA A 330 5.22 7.78 -2.30
C ALA A 330 4.10 7.58 -1.27
N ARG A 331 4.30 8.06 -0.02
CA ARG A 331 3.28 7.98 1.03
C ARG A 331 2.01 8.76 0.63
N ASP A 332 2.14 10.00 0.18
CA ASP A 332 0.99 10.82 -0.18
C ASP A 332 0.25 10.24 -1.39
N THR A 333 0.97 9.68 -2.34
CA THR A 333 0.41 9.02 -3.52
C THR A 333 -0.33 7.74 -3.14
N LEU A 334 0.27 6.89 -2.29
CA LEU A 334 -0.35 5.64 -1.83
C LEU A 334 -1.62 5.91 -1.02
N VAL A 335 -1.55 6.79 -0.01
CA VAL A 335 -2.69 7.12 0.86
C VAL A 335 -3.86 7.66 0.06
N LYS A 336 -3.62 8.65 -0.81
CA LYS A 336 -4.68 9.21 -1.66
C LYS A 336 -5.27 8.16 -2.60
N SER A 337 -4.44 7.28 -3.16
CA SER A 337 -4.90 6.21 -4.05
C SER A 337 -5.77 5.19 -3.33
N LEU A 338 -5.38 4.75 -2.13
CA LEU A 338 -6.18 3.82 -1.31
C LEU A 338 -7.54 4.42 -0.92
N VAL A 339 -7.55 5.65 -0.41
CA VAL A 339 -8.79 6.32 0.02
C VAL A 339 -9.76 6.47 -1.15
N VAL A 340 -9.29 6.98 -2.28
CA VAL A 340 -10.16 7.23 -3.43
C VAL A 340 -10.59 5.92 -4.10
N PHE A 341 -9.67 4.94 -4.19
CA PHE A 341 -9.99 3.63 -4.76
C PHE A 341 -11.06 2.90 -3.95
N ASN A 342 -10.91 2.86 -2.62
CA ASN A 342 -11.89 2.22 -1.74
C ASN A 342 -13.28 2.86 -1.87
N ALA A 343 -13.35 4.18 -1.86
CA ALA A 343 -14.61 4.90 -2.02
C ALA A 343 -15.24 4.67 -3.40
N MET A 344 -14.45 4.69 -4.48
CA MET A 344 -14.89 4.37 -5.84
C MET A 344 -15.44 2.94 -5.92
N LEU A 345 -14.70 1.95 -5.41
CA LEU A 345 -15.09 0.53 -5.45
C LEU A 345 -16.39 0.27 -4.68
N ALA A 346 -16.54 0.88 -3.50
CA ALA A 346 -17.74 0.76 -2.68
C ALA A 346 -19.00 1.33 -3.34
N ALA A 347 -18.83 2.33 -4.22
CA ALA A 347 -19.89 2.99 -4.97
C ALA A 347 -20.20 2.32 -6.34
N CYS A 348 -19.38 1.38 -6.80
CA CYS A 348 -19.59 0.70 -8.08
C CYS A 348 -20.87 -0.14 -8.07
N THR A 349 -21.59 -0.12 -9.19
CA THR A 349 -22.71 -1.04 -9.44
C THR A 349 -22.24 -2.20 -10.31
N PHE A 350 -22.41 -3.44 -9.83
CA PHE A 350 -22.08 -4.64 -10.56
C PHE A 350 -23.29 -5.14 -11.37
N ASN A 351 -23.14 -5.27 -12.69
CA ASN A 351 -24.18 -5.72 -13.59
C ASN A 351 -24.17 -7.26 -13.71
N THR A 352 -24.78 -7.92 -12.75
CA THR A 352 -24.79 -9.39 -12.63
C THR A 352 -25.35 -10.08 -13.86
N ALA A 353 -26.40 -9.53 -14.49
CA ALA A 353 -26.99 -10.08 -15.69
C ALA A 353 -26.02 -10.07 -16.90
N ASN A 354 -25.17 -9.06 -17.02
CA ASN A 354 -24.15 -9.02 -18.06
C ASN A 354 -23.00 -10.01 -17.79
N MET A 355 -22.64 -10.16 -16.50
CA MET A 355 -21.64 -11.13 -16.08
C MET A 355 -22.09 -12.55 -16.40
N GLU A 356 -23.33 -12.92 -16.07
CA GLU A 356 -23.91 -14.23 -16.36
C GLU A 356 -23.97 -14.51 -17.88
N ARG A 357 -24.43 -13.53 -18.68
CA ARG A 357 -24.39 -13.64 -20.15
C ARG A 357 -22.96 -13.79 -20.68
N GLY A 358 -22.01 -13.08 -20.07
CA GLY A 358 -20.59 -13.22 -20.41
C GLY A 358 -20.07 -14.63 -20.12
N ALA A 359 -20.46 -15.22 -19.00
CA ALA A 359 -20.08 -16.59 -18.62
C ALA A 359 -20.70 -17.65 -19.53
N ALA A 360 -21.95 -17.49 -19.93
CA ALA A 360 -22.64 -18.42 -20.80
C ALA A 360 -22.04 -18.46 -22.25
N GLY A 361 -21.33 -17.39 -22.65
CA GLY A 361 -20.70 -17.33 -23.97
C GLY A 361 -19.28 -17.86 -23.99
N GLY A 362 -18.81 -18.30 -25.17
CA GLY A 362 -17.41 -18.67 -25.38
C GLY A 362 -17.01 -20.04 -24.86
N PHE A 363 -17.96 -20.94 -24.70
CA PHE A 363 -17.72 -22.34 -24.31
C PHE A 363 -16.98 -22.51 -22.97
N THR A 364 -17.27 -21.68 -22.00
CA THR A 364 -16.62 -21.71 -20.70
C THR A 364 -16.85 -23.01 -19.93
N ASN A 365 -17.89 -23.78 -20.32
CA ASN A 365 -18.24 -25.11 -19.81
C ASN A 365 -17.64 -26.26 -20.60
N ALA A 366 -16.81 -26.02 -21.61
CA ALA A 366 -16.24 -27.09 -22.43
C ALA A 366 -15.37 -28.07 -21.63
N THR A 367 -14.64 -27.57 -20.60
CA THR A 367 -13.88 -28.43 -19.70
C THR A 367 -14.80 -29.33 -18.89
N ASP A 368 -15.95 -28.81 -18.44
CA ASP A 368 -16.93 -29.58 -17.67
C ASP A 368 -17.60 -30.67 -18.53
N ALA A 369 -17.83 -30.38 -19.81
CA ALA A 369 -18.29 -31.37 -20.76
C ALA A 369 -17.26 -32.49 -21.02
N ALA A 370 -15.96 -32.17 -21.07
CA ALA A 370 -14.90 -33.15 -21.15
C ALA A 370 -14.82 -34.00 -19.88
N ASP A 371 -14.87 -33.37 -18.72
CA ASP A 371 -14.87 -34.06 -17.43
C ASP A 371 -16.11 -34.97 -17.25
N TYR A 372 -17.26 -34.53 -17.77
CA TYR A 372 -18.47 -35.37 -17.82
C TYR A 372 -18.21 -36.67 -18.55
N LEU A 373 -17.62 -36.64 -19.76
CA LEU A 373 -17.29 -37.84 -20.52
C LEU A 373 -16.25 -38.70 -19.79
N VAL A 374 -15.29 -38.09 -19.13
CA VAL A 374 -14.29 -38.80 -18.29
C VAL A 374 -14.97 -39.57 -17.15
N LYS A 375 -15.91 -38.93 -16.44
CA LYS A 375 -16.70 -39.58 -15.39
C LYS A 375 -17.55 -40.73 -15.89
N LYS A 376 -17.94 -40.71 -17.20
CA LYS A 376 -18.63 -41.83 -17.90
C LYS A 376 -17.65 -42.88 -18.42
N GLY A 377 -16.35 -42.77 -18.15
CA GLY A 377 -15.33 -43.78 -18.44
C GLY A 377 -14.45 -43.52 -19.68
N MET A 378 -14.57 -42.38 -20.33
CA MET A 378 -13.70 -42.00 -21.45
C MET A 378 -12.34 -41.52 -20.95
N PRO A 379 -11.21 -41.93 -21.58
CA PRO A 379 -9.91 -41.31 -21.28
C PRO A 379 -9.91 -39.81 -21.55
N PHE A 380 -9.25 -39.01 -20.68
CA PHE A 380 -9.28 -37.55 -20.75
C PHE A 380 -8.86 -36.99 -22.13
N ARG A 381 -7.81 -37.57 -22.77
CA ARG A 381 -7.35 -37.09 -24.10
C ARG A 381 -8.40 -37.32 -25.18
N ASP A 382 -9.12 -38.41 -25.08
CA ASP A 382 -10.20 -38.73 -26.04
C ASP A 382 -11.41 -37.80 -25.78
N ALA A 383 -11.78 -37.58 -24.52
CA ALA A 383 -12.83 -36.65 -24.15
C ALA A 383 -12.51 -35.24 -24.65
N HIS A 384 -11.28 -34.76 -24.42
CA HIS A 384 -10.83 -33.45 -24.92
C HIS A 384 -10.93 -33.36 -26.45
N ALA A 385 -10.54 -34.39 -27.19
CA ALA A 385 -10.64 -34.41 -28.64
C ALA A 385 -12.12 -34.43 -29.12
N VAL A 386 -13.00 -35.16 -28.43
CA VAL A 386 -14.45 -35.16 -28.69
C VAL A 386 -15.03 -33.76 -28.48
N ILE A 387 -14.75 -33.14 -27.34
CA ILE A 387 -15.26 -31.80 -27.03
C ILE A 387 -14.66 -30.74 -27.96
N GLY A 388 -13.40 -30.88 -28.38
CA GLY A 388 -12.83 -29.97 -29.39
C GLY A 388 -13.60 -30.00 -30.73
N ARG A 389 -14.02 -31.17 -31.19
CA ARG A 389 -14.88 -31.31 -32.40
C ARG A 389 -16.29 -30.76 -32.16
N LEU A 390 -16.85 -31.00 -30.97
CA LEU A 390 -18.16 -30.48 -30.58
C LEU A 390 -18.15 -28.94 -30.56
N VAL A 391 -17.16 -28.33 -29.94
CA VAL A 391 -17.00 -26.87 -29.93
C VAL A 391 -16.84 -26.31 -31.34
N LEU A 392 -16.05 -26.95 -32.19
CA LEU A 392 -15.90 -26.55 -33.60
C LEU A 392 -17.23 -26.59 -34.36
N HIS A 393 -18.04 -27.60 -34.12
CA HIS A 393 -19.39 -27.71 -34.67
C HIS A 393 -20.27 -26.56 -34.17
N CYS A 394 -20.34 -26.36 -32.87
CA CYS A 394 -21.10 -25.27 -32.25
C CYS A 394 -20.71 -23.88 -32.78
N VAL A 395 -19.42 -23.64 -33.00
CA VAL A 395 -18.93 -22.38 -33.60
C VAL A 395 -19.48 -22.19 -35.01
N LYS A 396 -19.50 -23.26 -35.86
CA LYS A 396 -20.02 -23.20 -37.23
C LYS A 396 -21.52 -22.96 -37.28
N GLU A 397 -22.26 -23.58 -36.36
CA GLU A 397 -23.71 -23.46 -36.26
C GLU A 397 -24.19 -22.26 -35.45
N ASN A 398 -23.25 -21.46 -34.88
CA ASN A 398 -23.54 -20.35 -33.98
C ASN A 398 -24.45 -20.76 -32.80
N LYS A 399 -24.14 -21.91 -32.19
CA LYS A 399 -24.83 -22.49 -31.02
C LYS A 399 -23.89 -22.58 -29.83
N ALA A 400 -24.42 -22.57 -28.60
CA ALA A 400 -23.70 -23.02 -27.41
C ALA A 400 -23.83 -24.56 -27.27
N ILE A 401 -22.99 -25.19 -26.44
CA ILE A 401 -23.04 -26.64 -26.18
C ILE A 401 -24.43 -27.07 -25.69
N LEU A 402 -25.04 -26.27 -24.81
CA LEU A 402 -26.35 -26.58 -24.22
C LEU A 402 -27.54 -26.23 -25.11
N ASP A 403 -27.31 -25.63 -26.29
CA ASP A 403 -28.35 -25.41 -27.32
C ASP A 403 -28.56 -26.65 -28.22
N LEU A 404 -27.66 -27.61 -28.12
CA LEU A 404 -27.78 -28.86 -28.90
C LEU A 404 -28.75 -29.81 -28.20
N SER A 405 -29.52 -30.55 -29.00
CA SER A 405 -30.32 -31.68 -28.52
C SER A 405 -29.44 -32.84 -28.07
N LEU A 406 -29.99 -33.73 -27.25
CA LEU A 406 -29.25 -34.93 -26.82
C LEU A 406 -28.82 -35.79 -28.02
N ASP A 407 -29.67 -35.88 -29.08
CA ASP A 407 -29.34 -36.63 -30.27
C ASP A 407 -28.14 -36.01 -31.02
N GLU A 408 -28.09 -34.67 -31.16
CA GLU A 408 -26.94 -33.98 -31.73
C GLU A 408 -25.66 -34.21 -30.90
N LEU A 409 -25.75 -34.18 -29.55
CA LEU A 409 -24.61 -34.48 -28.67
C LEU A 409 -24.11 -35.93 -28.85
N ARG A 410 -25.05 -36.89 -29.01
CA ARG A 410 -24.73 -38.30 -29.20
C ARG A 410 -24.06 -38.62 -30.55
N GLU A 411 -24.15 -37.74 -31.54
CA GLU A 411 -23.36 -37.85 -32.75
C GLU A 411 -21.84 -37.74 -32.48
N PHE A 412 -21.44 -37.02 -31.41
CA PHE A 412 -20.05 -36.88 -30.98
C PHE A 412 -19.61 -37.98 -30.03
N SER A 413 -20.48 -38.42 -29.11
CA SER A 413 -20.24 -39.53 -28.19
C SER A 413 -21.55 -40.14 -27.69
N ALA A 414 -21.69 -41.44 -27.80
CA ALA A 414 -22.83 -42.18 -27.24
C ALA A 414 -22.89 -42.15 -25.70
N LEU A 415 -21.87 -41.63 -25.03
CA LEU A 415 -21.81 -41.45 -23.56
C LEU A 415 -22.60 -40.25 -23.05
N PHE A 416 -23.09 -39.37 -23.94
CA PHE A 416 -23.95 -38.28 -23.52
C PHE A 416 -25.34 -38.79 -23.18
N ASP A 417 -25.83 -38.42 -21.99
CA ASP A 417 -27.18 -38.66 -21.49
C ASP A 417 -27.83 -37.35 -21.07
N GLU A 418 -29.12 -37.38 -20.68
CA GLU A 418 -29.91 -36.19 -20.32
C GLU A 418 -29.28 -35.38 -19.16
N ASP A 419 -28.51 -36.04 -18.29
CA ASP A 419 -27.84 -35.39 -17.14
C ASP A 419 -26.71 -34.42 -17.57
N VAL A 420 -26.29 -34.43 -18.85
CA VAL A 420 -25.29 -33.50 -19.38
C VAL A 420 -25.73 -32.02 -19.27
N PHE A 421 -27.03 -31.77 -19.50
CA PHE A 421 -27.55 -30.39 -19.45
C PHE A 421 -27.44 -29.76 -18.06
N GLU A 422 -27.65 -30.53 -17.00
CA GLU A 422 -27.44 -30.10 -15.66
C GLU A 422 -25.93 -30.03 -15.34
N ALA A 423 -25.18 -31.09 -15.67
CA ALA A 423 -23.75 -31.19 -15.35
C ALA A 423 -22.90 -30.09 -16.00
N CYS A 424 -23.32 -29.59 -17.17
CA CYS A 424 -22.62 -28.53 -17.92
C CYS A 424 -23.30 -27.16 -17.78
N SER A 425 -24.31 -27.01 -16.88
CA SER A 425 -24.88 -25.71 -16.57
C SER A 425 -23.83 -24.79 -15.92
N MET A 426 -23.90 -23.47 -16.16
CA MET A 426 -22.95 -22.52 -15.56
C MET A 426 -22.90 -22.63 -14.04
N ARG A 427 -24.06 -22.91 -13.41
CA ARG A 427 -24.18 -23.13 -11.98
C ARG A 427 -23.41 -24.37 -11.53
N ALA A 428 -23.63 -25.52 -12.18
CA ALA A 428 -22.93 -26.76 -11.85
C ALA A 428 -21.41 -26.63 -12.08
N CYS A 429 -21.00 -25.93 -13.16
CA CYS A 429 -19.59 -25.66 -13.43
C CYS A 429 -18.88 -24.93 -12.28
N VAL A 430 -19.57 -24.03 -11.57
CA VAL A 430 -19.02 -23.33 -10.40
C VAL A 430 -19.12 -24.19 -9.15
N GLU A 431 -20.32 -24.74 -8.85
CA GLU A 431 -20.59 -25.48 -7.61
C GLU A 431 -19.81 -26.77 -7.46
N LEU A 432 -19.53 -27.47 -8.58
CA LEU A 432 -18.74 -28.71 -8.55
C LEU A 432 -17.23 -28.50 -8.34
N ARG A 433 -16.72 -27.27 -8.43
CA ARG A 433 -15.33 -26.93 -8.08
C ARG A 433 -15.18 -26.71 -6.57
N ASP A 434 -15.67 -27.67 -5.79
CA ASP A 434 -15.69 -27.66 -4.32
C ASP A 434 -14.38 -28.17 -3.73
N VAL A 435 -13.28 -27.48 -4.06
CA VAL A 435 -11.95 -27.72 -3.48
C VAL A 435 -11.48 -26.48 -2.71
N PRO A 436 -10.60 -26.61 -1.70
CA PRO A 436 -10.03 -25.44 -1.03
C PRO A 436 -9.44 -24.44 -2.02
N GLY A 437 -9.91 -23.17 -1.95
CA GLY A 437 -9.51 -22.12 -2.90
C GLY A 437 -10.28 -22.15 -4.25
N GLY A 438 -11.23 -23.05 -4.44
CA GLY A 438 -12.11 -23.10 -5.60
C GLY A 438 -13.26 -22.09 -5.55
N PRO A 439 -13.98 -21.90 -6.69
CA PRO A 439 -15.03 -20.90 -6.82
C PRO A 439 -16.40 -21.33 -6.26
N ALA A 440 -16.56 -22.57 -5.77
CA ALA A 440 -17.83 -23.02 -5.19
C ALA A 440 -18.26 -22.09 -4.05
N PRO A 441 -19.55 -21.67 -3.99
CA PRO A 441 -20.01 -20.70 -3.00
C PRO A 441 -19.66 -21.04 -1.57
N GLY A 442 -19.72 -22.32 -1.17
CA GLY A 442 -19.30 -22.76 0.18
C GLY A 442 -17.82 -22.52 0.45
N ARG A 443 -16.94 -22.75 -0.55
CA ARG A 443 -15.49 -22.51 -0.41
C ARG A 443 -15.17 -21.01 -0.39
N VAL A 444 -15.92 -20.23 -1.14
CA VAL A 444 -15.75 -18.76 -1.09
C VAL A 444 -16.25 -18.21 0.24
N GLN A 445 -17.33 -18.76 0.80
CA GLN A 445 -17.79 -18.39 2.15
C GLN A 445 -16.72 -18.74 3.21
N ASP A 446 -16.15 -19.95 3.16
CA ASP A 446 -15.04 -20.34 4.05
C ASP A 446 -13.87 -19.33 3.96
N ALA A 447 -13.57 -18.84 2.75
CA ALA A 447 -12.51 -17.85 2.52
C ALA A 447 -12.88 -16.45 3.06
N ILE A 448 -14.15 -16.05 2.98
CA ILE A 448 -14.66 -14.79 3.56
C ILE A 448 -14.56 -14.85 5.09
N ASP A 449 -15.04 -15.93 5.70
CA ASP A 449 -15.03 -16.10 7.16
C ASP A 449 -13.59 -16.12 7.70
N ALA A 450 -12.69 -16.84 7.03
CA ALA A 450 -11.27 -16.84 7.36
C ALA A 450 -10.62 -15.44 7.17
N GLY A 451 -11.06 -14.70 6.15
CA GLY A 451 -10.60 -13.34 5.89
C GLY A 451 -11.03 -12.36 6.99
N GLN A 452 -12.27 -12.43 7.45
CA GLN A 452 -12.77 -11.63 8.57
C GLN A 452 -12.00 -11.92 9.86
N ALA A 453 -11.81 -13.20 10.20
CA ALA A 453 -11.03 -13.63 11.36
C ALA A 453 -9.57 -13.16 11.27
N TRP A 454 -8.98 -13.18 10.08
CA TRP A 454 -7.61 -12.67 9.85
C TRP A 454 -7.52 -11.16 10.09
N LEU A 455 -8.50 -10.37 9.59
CA LEU A 455 -8.55 -8.93 9.82
C LEU A 455 -8.69 -8.59 11.31
N GLU A 456 -9.52 -9.33 12.05
CA GLU A 456 -9.69 -9.15 13.50
C GLU A 456 -8.41 -9.43 14.27
N ALA A 457 -7.65 -10.46 13.87
CA ALA A 457 -6.39 -10.86 14.51
C ALA A 457 -5.19 -9.99 14.11
N PHE A 458 -5.28 -9.21 13.01
CA PHE A 458 -4.17 -8.41 12.52
C PHE A 458 -3.91 -7.20 13.41
N THR A 459 -2.72 -7.13 14.00
CA THR A 459 -2.23 -6.03 14.83
C THR A 459 -0.79 -5.67 14.44
N PHE A 460 -0.37 -4.44 14.76
CA PHE A 460 1.03 -4.01 14.67
C PHE A 460 1.80 -4.40 15.91
#